data_b07473ff65623ca0f5f724f3ca64b1be
#
_entry.id   b07473ff65623ca0f5f724f3ca64b1be
#
_cell.length_a   1.000
_cell.length_b   1.000
_cell.length_c   1.000
_cell.angle_alpha   90.00
_cell.angle_beta   90.00
_cell.angle_gamma   90.00
#
_symmetry.space_group_name_H-M   'P 1'
#
loop_
_entity.id
_entity.type
_entity.pdbx_description
1 polymer ?
#
loop_
_entity_poly.entity_id
_entity_poly.type
_entity_poly.pdbx_seq_one_letter_code
_entity_poly.pdbx_strand_id
1 'polypeptide(L)'
;VSTQKNLIEILINLIDKSAPGMAQASKRLKNFGEESEKLGKSMMKAGGVVSGAMLGMVKVAANAGDELRDLSIRTGVSIETLSGLKYAAEQSGAGLQDVAIGMRTLAGNLQNASDKGGDAAKAFASIGVATAQPNGQLRKLDDVLLEVADRLKGMTDRTRAAALAQDLFGRGGQQLLPMLNDGSAGIKALTEEARKLGIVW
;
A
#
# COMPACT_ATOMS: atom_id res chain seq x y z
N VAL A 1 -46.05 22.03 -16.33
CA VAL A 1 -45.16 22.96 -17.09
C VAL A 1 -44.11 23.59 -16.13
N SER A 2 -44.38 23.67 -14.84
CA SER A 2 -43.47 24.30 -13.83
C SER A 2 -42.26 23.43 -13.45
N THR A 3 -42.42 22.12 -13.41
CA THR A 3 -41.36 21.19 -12.92
C THR A 3 -40.18 21.06 -13.91
N GLN A 4 -40.45 21.16 -15.22
CA GLN A 4 -39.41 21.10 -16.23
C GLN A 4 -38.53 22.36 -16.28
N LYS A 5 -39.10 23.53 -16.02
CA LYS A 5 -38.33 24.78 -15.93
C LYS A 5 -37.37 24.77 -14.75
N ASN A 6 -37.80 24.25 -13.60
CA ASN A 6 -36.93 24.16 -12.39
C ASN A 6 -35.78 23.17 -12.59
N LEU A 7 -35.98 22.05 -13.31
CA LEU A 7 -34.92 21.08 -13.61
C LEU A 7 -33.88 21.69 -14.57
N ILE A 8 -34.27 22.47 -15.54
CA ILE A 8 -33.38 23.14 -16.50
C ILE A 8 -32.55 24.23 -15.78
N GLU A 9 -33.18 25.02 -14.89
CA GLU A 9 -32.45 26.02 -14.09
C GLU A 9 -31.44 25.38 -13.13
N ILE A 10 -31.79 24.25 -12.51
CA ILE A 10 -30.87 23.50 -11.63
C ILE A 10 -29.69 22.94 -12.45
N LEU A 11 -29.93 22.39 -13.63
CA LEU A 11 -28.89 21.89 -14.52
C LEU A 11 -27.96 23.01 -15.02
N ILE A 12 -28.51 24.17 -15.40
CA ILE A 12 -27.72 25.34 -15.83
C ILE A 12 -26.86 25.86 -14.66
N ASN A 13 -27.42 25.97 -13.45
CA ASN A 13 -26.66 26.37 -12.27
C ASN A 13 -25.56 25.35 -11.84
N LEU A 14 -25.79 24.06 -12.06
CA LEU A 14 -24.79 23.03 -11.85
C LEU A 14 -23.65 23.13 -12.87
N ILE A 15 -23.96 23.39 -14.12
CA ILE A 15 -22.97 23.55 -15.21
C ILE A 15 -22.15 24.83 -14.98
N ASP A 16 -22.79 25.94 -14.61
CA ASP A 16 -22.12 27.22 -14.33
C ASP A 16 -21.20 27.16 -13.10
N LYS A 17 -21.60 26.43 -12.04
CA LYS A 17 -20.75 26.25 -10.86
C LYS A 17 -19.61 25.25 -11.07
N SER A 18 -19.72 24.32 -12.00
CA SER A 18 -18.66 23.38 -12.35
C SER A 18 -17.68 23.91 -13.41
N ALA A 19 -18.10 24.92 -14.20
CA ALA A 19 -17.28 25.51 -15.25
C ALA A 19 -15.92 26.06 -14.76
N PRO A 20 -15.82 26.77 -13.60
CA PRO A 20 -14.53 27.23 -13.10
C PRO A 20 -13.61 26.06 -12.67
N GLY A 21 -14.20 24.98 -12.12
CA GLY A 21 -13.46 23.77 -11.71
C GLY A 21 -12.94 22.99 -12.92
N MET A 22 -13.75 22.83 -13.95
CA MET A 22 -13.36 22.18 -15.21
C MET A 22 -12.32 23.02 -15.97
N ALA A 23 -12.43 24.34 -16.00
CA ALA A 23 -11.43 25.22 -16.60
C ALA A 23 -10.09 25.15 -15.86
N GLN A 24 -10.09 25.08 -14.52
CA GLN A 24 -8.88 24.89 -13.75
C GLN A 24 -8.27 23.49 -13.94
N ALA A 25 -9.10 22.43 -13.98
CA ALA A 25 -8.65 21.07 -14.24
C ALA A 25 -8.04 20.96 -15.66
N SER A 26 -8.70 21.53 -16.66
CA SER A 26 -8.22 21.59 -18.04
C SER A 26 -6.91 22.37 -18.16
N LYS A 27 -6.78 23.50 -17.44
CA LYS A 27 -5.55 24.29 -17.40
C LYS A 27 -4.40 23.55 -16.70
N ARG A 28 -4.67 22.81 -15.61
CA ARG A 28 -3.68 21.97 -14.95
C ARG A 28 -3.23 20.81 -15.83
N LEU A 29 -4.18 20.17 -16.55
CA LEU A 29 -3.87 19.10 -17.50
C LEU A 29 -3.03 19.61 -18.67
N LYS A 30 -3.35 20.79 -19.20
CA LYS A 30 -2.59 21.44 -20.26
C LYS A 30 -1.18 21.82 -19.80
N ASN A 31 -1.02 22.43 -18.62
CA ASN A 31 0.28 22.75 -18.05
C ASN A 31 1.10 21.50 -17.79
N PHE A 32 0.49 20.43 -17.26
CA PHE A 32 1.15 19.14 -17.10
C PHE A 32 1.60 18.54 -18.45
N GLY A 33 0.77 18.66 -19.50
CA GLY A 33 1.15 18.25 -20.85
C GLY A 33 2.33 19.05 -21.40
N GLU A 34 2.34 20.37 -21.23
CA GLU A 34 3.40 21.25 -21.67
C GLU A 34 4.73 21.04 -20.88
N GLU A 35 4.63 20.81 -19.58
CA GLU A 35 5.80 20.47 -18.74
C GLU A 35 6.35 19.08 -19.08
N SER A 36 5.47 18.11 -19.32
CA SER A 36 5.87 16.76 -19.75
C SER A 36 6.49 16.79 -21.16
N GLU A 37 6.02 17.63 -22.07
CA GLU A 37 6.61 17.82 -23.38
C GLU A 37 7.97 18.51 -23.31
N LYS A 38 8.14 19.52 -22.45
CA LYS A 38 9.44 20.17 -22.20
C LYS A 38 10.44 19.19 -21.58
N LEU A 39 9.99 18.39 -20.62
CA LEU A 39 10.81 17.33 -20.02
C LEU A 39 11.20 16.29 -21.07
N GLY A 40 10.26 15.84 -21.90
CA GLY A 40 10.52 14.91 -23.00
C GLY A 40 11.51 15.45 -24.01
N LYS A 41 11.39 16.72 -24.40
CA LYS A 41 12.33 17.39 -25.33
C LYS A 41 13.72 17.58 -24.72
N SER A 42 13.83 17.87 -23.43
CA SER A 42 15.11 17.99 -22.74
C SER A 42 15.82 16.64 -22.58
N MET A 43 15.04 15.57 -22.34
CA MET A 43 15.54 14.20 -22.27
C MET A 43 15.91 13.66 -23.65
N MET A 44 15.21 14.03 -24.72
CA MET A 44 15.60 13.69 -26.11
C MET A 44 16.90 14.38 -26.53
N LYS A 45 17.22 15.57 -26.03
CA LYS A 45 18.51 16.23 -26.27
C LYS A 45 19.67 15.59 -25.51
N ALA A 46 19.40 14.85 -24.44
CA ALA A 46 20.38 14.13 -23.62
C ALA A 46 20.71 12.70 -24.12
N GLY A 47 20.17 12.29 -25.27
CA GLY A 47 20.50 10.99 -25.88
C GLY A 47 19.34 9.98 -25.80
N GLY A 48 18.71 9.77 -26.92
CA GLY A 48 17.57 8.94 -27.22
C GLY A 48 17.43 7.65 -26.44
N VAL A 49 16.28 7.45 -25.96
CA VAL A 49 15.47 6.26 -25.59
C VAL A 49 14.48 6.63 -24.45
N VAL A 50 13.56 7.56 -24.70
CA VAL A 50 12.55 7.91 -23.66
C VAL A 50 11.20 7.24 -23.90
N SER A 51 10.89 6.84 -25.13
CA SER A 51 9.61 6.20 -25.46
C SER A 51 9.43 4.81 -24.83
N GLY A 52 10.50 4.05 -24.64
CA GLY A 52 10.46 2.76 -23.95
C GLY A 52 10.33 2.87 -22.42
N ALA A 53 10.96 3.89 -21.83
CA ALA A 53 10.94 4.08 -20.38
C ALA A 53 9.57 4.57 -19.87
N MET A 54 8.89 5.48 -20.58
CA MET A 54 7.53 5.93 -20.20
C MET A 54 6.48 4.83 -20.35
N LEU A 55 6.53 4.07 -21.45
CA LEU A 55 5.66 2.90 -21.62
C LEU A 55 5.96 1.82 -20.58
N GLY A 56 7.22 1.67 -20.19
CA GLY A 56 7.65 0.81 -19.11
C GLY A 56 7.07 1.24 -17.75
N MET A 57 7.11 2.53 -17.40
CA MET A 57 6.57 3.06 -16.15
C MET A 57 5.05 2.90 -16.04
N VAL A 58 4.31 3.17 -17.13
CA VAL A 58 2.86 2.97 -17.17
C VAL A 58 2.50 1.49 -17.00
N LYS A 59 3.24 0.60 -17.66
CA LYS A 59 3.03 -0.85 -17.54
C LYS A 59 3.40 -1.37 -16.14
N VAL A 60 4.46 -0.86 -15.54
CA VAL A 60 4.87 -1.19 -14.17
C VAL A 60 3.83 -0.69 -13.16
N ALA A 61 3.29 0.50 -13.33
CA ALA A 61 2.23 1.04 -12.48
C ALA A 61 0.93 0.23 -12.60
N ALA A 62 0.52 -0.13 -13.83
CA ALA A 62 -0.66 -0.96 -14.06
C ALA A 62 -0.51 -2.35 -13.43
N ASN A 63 0.63 -3.00 -13.63
CA ASN A 63 0.90 -4.32 -13.04
C ASN A 63 0.93 -4.27 -11.50
N ALA A 64 1.48 -3.19 -10.92
CA ALA A 64 1.47 -3.01 -9.47
C ALA A 64 0.05 -2.83 -8.91
N GLY A 65 -0.82 -2.13 -9.62
CA GLY A 65 -2.24 -1.99 -9.25
C GLY A 65 -2.99 -3.32 -9.26
N ASP A 66 -2.78 -4.14 -10.27
CA ASP A 66 -3.38 -5.47 -10.36
C ASP A 66 -2.87 -6.40 -9.26
N GLU A 67 -1.58 -6.36 -8.95
CA GLU A 67 -0.99 -7.15 -7.87
C GLU A 67 -1.49 -6.74 -6.49
N LEU A 68 -1.62 -5.43 -6.22
CA LEU A 68 -2.19 -4.90 -4.97
C LEU A 68 -3.65 -5.31 -4.82
N ARG A 69 -4.43 -5.31 -5.91
CA ARG A 69 -5.82 -5.76 -5.91
C ARG A 69 -5.93 -7.25 -5.60
N ASP A 70 -5.13 -8.10 -6.25
CA ASP A 70 -5.10 -9.54 -5.99
C ASP A 70 -4.70 -9.83 -4.54
N LEU A 71 -3.69 -9.11 -4.03
CA LEU A 71 -3.26 -9.21 -2.65
C LEU A 71 -4.36 -8.77 -1.67
N SER A 72 -5.06 -7.69 -1.96
CA SER A 72 -6.20 -7.22 -1.17
C SER A 72 -7.31 -8.27 -1.06
N ILE A 73 -7.68 -8.88 -2.18
CA ILE A 73 -8.70 -9.95 -2.22
C ILE A 73 -8.27 -11.15 -1.37
N ARG A 74 -7.00 -11.54 -1.44
CA ARG A 74 -6.47 -12.73 -0.74
C ARG A 74 -6.24 -12.51 0.75
N THR A 75 -5.94 -11.29 1.17
CA THR A 75 -5.55 -10.99 2.54
C THR A 75 -6.62 -10.23 3.34
N GLY A 76 -7.62 -9.68 2.66
CA GLY A 76 -8.64 -8.82 3.27
C GLY A 76 -8.11 -7.43 3.67
N VAL A 77 -6.85 -7.09 3.33
CA VAL A 77 -6.25 -5.78 3.58
C VAL A 77 -6.60 -4.83 2.42
N SER A 78 -6.92 -3.58 2.73
CA SER A 78 -7.29 -2.60 1.70
C SER A 78 -6.13 -2.31 0.75
N ILE A 79 -6.45 -1.98 -0.51
CA ILE A 79 -5.45 -1.58 -1.51
C ILE A 79 -4.66 -0.36 -1.01
N GLU A 80 -5.35 0.57 -0.35
CA GLU A 80 -4.74 1.75 0.24
C GLU A 80 -3.65 1.38 1.28
N THR A 81 -3.96 0.48 2.20
CA THR A 81 -3.00 0.00 3.20
C THR A 81 -1.82 -0.72 2.53
N LEU A 82 -2.09 -1.59 1.55
CA LEU A 82 -1.05 -2.30 0.80
C LEU A 82 -0.16 -1.37 -0.02
N SER A 83 -0.71 -0.30 -0.61
CA SER A 83 0.07 0.73 -1.29
C SER A 83 1.02 1.45 -0.33
N GLY A 84 0.53 1.81 0.86
CA GLY A 84 1.35 2.42 1.91
C GLY A 84 2.44 1.48 2.41
N LEU A 85 2.13 0.18 2.60
CA LEU A 85 3.11 -0.84 2.98
C LEU A 85 4.17 -1.06 1.89
N LYS A 86 3.76 -1.03 0.61
CA LYS A 86 4.69 -1.07 -0.52
C LYS A 86 5.70 0.08 -0.44
N TYR A 87 5.21 1.31 -0.26
CA TYR A 87 6.08 2.47 -0.11
C TYR A 87 7.03 2.33 1.09
N ALA A 88 6.52 1.95 2.26
CA ALA A 88 7.34 1.73 3.45
C ALA A 88 8.41 0.65 3.25
N ALA A 89 8.07 -0.44 2.55
CA ALA A 89 8.99 -1.51 2.20
C ALA A 89 10.08 -1.02 1.24
N GLU A 90 9.71 -0.26 0.20
CA GLU A 90 10.66 0.32 -0.77
C GLU A 90 11.65 1.29 -0.12
N GLN A 91 11.19 2.11 0.83
CA GLN A 91 12.08 2.98 1.63
C GLN A 91 13.06 2.19 2.50
N SER A 92 12.71 0.95 2.84
CA SER A 92 13.52 0.04 3.67
C SER A 92 14.32 -0.98 2.84
N GLY A 93 14.30 -0.88 1.51
CA GLY A 93 15.06 -1.75 0.61
C GLY A 93 14.36 -3.04 0.19
N ALA A 94 13.09 -3.22 0.54
CA ALA A 94 12.26 -4.33 0.07
C ALA A 94 11.35 -3.89 -1.08
N GLY A 95 10.66 -4.83 -1.75
CA GLY A 95 9.76 -4.55 -2.86
C GLY A 95 8.33 -5.02 -2.63
N LEU A 96 7.43 -4.70 -3.59
CA LEU A 96 6.04 -5.16 -3.56
C LEU A 96 5.93 -6.69 -3.46
N GLN A 97 6.83 -7.43 -4.13
CA GLN A 97 6.87 -8.90 -4.06
C GLN A 97 7.13 -9.40 -2.64
N ASP A 98 8.02 -8.75 -1.90
CA ASP A 98 8.33 -9.11 -0.52
C ASP A 98 7.13 -8.83 0.39
N VAL A 99 6.46 -7.69 0.19
CA VAL A 99 5.19 -7.37 0.87
C VAL A 99 4.13 -8.42 0.54
N ALA A 100 3.97 -8.78 -0.73
CA ALA A 100 2.98 -9.76 -1.16
C ALA A 100 3.23 -11.15 -0.55
N ILE A 101 4.48 -11.61 -0.54
CA ILE A 101 4.87 -12.89 0.08
C ILE A 101 4.64 -12.83 1.60
N GLY A 102 5.13 -11.77 2.24
CA GLY A 102 5.01 -11.59 3.69
C GLY A 102 3.56 -11.53 4.16
N MET A 103 2.73 -10.74 3.48
CA MET A 103 1.31 -10.59 3.85
C MET A 103 0.50 -11.87 3.62
N ARG A 104 0.73 -12.60 2.52
CA ARG A 104 0.07 -13.91 2.28
C ARG A 104 0.47 -14.93 3.34
N THR A 105 1.76 -14.99 3.68
CA THR A 105 2.26 -15.91 4.70
C THR A 105 1.72 -15.55 6.07
N LEU A 106 1.72 -14.27 6.46
CA LEU A 106 1.17 -13.81 7.72
C LEU A 106 -0.33 -14.13 7.81
N ALA A 107 -1.11 -13.91 6.74
CA ALA A 107 -2.52 -14.26 6.69
C ALA A 107 -2.75 -15.77 6.90
N GLY A 108 -1.98 -16.60 6.20
CA GLY A 108 -2.06 -18.06 6.36
C GLY A 108 -1.66 -18.52 7.77
N ASN A 109 -0.61 -17.93 8.34
CA ASN A 109 -0.17 -18.23 9.69
C ASN A 109 -1.17 -17.78 10.75
N LEU A 110 -1.80 -16.62 10.56
CA LEU A 110 -2.83 -16.10 11.43
C LEU A 110 -4.05 -17.05 11.46
N GLN A 111 -4.51 -17.50 10.28
CA GLN A 111 -5.59 -18.48 10.16
C GLN A 111 -5.21 -19.83 10.79
N ASN A 112 -4.03 -20.35 10.47
CA ASN A 112 -3.58 -21.63 11.02
C ASN A 112 -3.43 -21.59 12.54
N ALA A 113 -2.93 -20.49 13.09
CA ALA A 113 -2.76 -20.32 14.53
C ALA A 113 -4.10 -20.31 15.26
N SER A 114 -5.13 -19.73 14.65
CA SER A 114 -6.49 -19.71 15.19
C SER A 114 -7.17 -21.08 15.13
N ASP A 115 -7.05 -21.77 13.99
CA ASP A 115 -7.82 -23.00 13.72
C ASP A 115 -7.13 -24.27 14.22
N LYS A 116 -5.81 -24.35 14.11
CA LYS A 116 -5.04 -25.59 14.29
C LYS A 116 -3.96 -25.51 15.37
N GLY A 117 -3.65 -24.32 15.84
CA GLY A 117 -2.49 -24.11 16.70
C GLY A 117 -1.16 -24.33 15.95
N GLY A 118 -0.28 -25.16 16.49
CA GLY A 118 0.99 -25.50 15.84
C GLY A 118 2.06 -24.42 15.97
N ASP A 119 3.02 -24.42 15.04
CA ASP A 119 4.19 -23.55 15.13
C ASP A 119 3.86 -22.07 14.91
N ALA A 120 2.88 -21.78 14.05
CA ALA A 120 2.38 -20.43 13.88
C ALA A 120 1.81 -19.87 15.18
N ALA A 121 0.98 -20.65 15.90
CA ALA A 121 0.44 -20.23 17.20
C ALA A 121 1.56 -20.01 18.24
N LYS A 122 2.58 -20.86 18.27
CA LYS A 122 3.76 -20.70 19.15
C LYS A 122 4.52 -19.42 18.81
N ALA A 123 4.71 -19.11 17.51
CA ALA A 123 5.39 -17.91 17.08
C ALA A 123 4.65 -16.65 17.56
N PHE A 124 3.35 -16.53 17.33
CA PHE A 124 2.53 -15.42 17.84
C PHE A 124 2.55 -15.33 19.37
N ALA A 125 2.37 -16.47 20.06
CA ALA A 125 2.39 -16.51 21.52
C ALA A 125 3.73 -16.08 22.11
N SER A 126 4.86 -16.44 21.45
CA SER A 126 6.21 -16.12 21.93
C SER A 126 6.50 -14.61 21.96
N ILE A 127 5.76 -13.83 21.18
CA ILE A 127 5.83 -12.35 21.15
C ILE A 127 4.61 -11.70 21.79
N GLY A 128 3.69 -12.50 22.35
CA GLY A 128 2.49 -12.00 23.02
C GLY A 128 1.47 -11.33 22.10
N VAL A 129 1.38 -11.78 20.85
CA VAL A 129 0.39 -11.29 19.87
C VAL A 129 -0.79 -12.25 19.82
N ALA A 130 -1.99 -11.74 20.14
CA ALA A 130 -3.21 -12.51 20.02
C ALA A 130 -3.63 -12.66 18.56
N THR A 131 -4.11 -13.84 18.17
CA THR A 131 -4.60 -14.14 16.81
C THR A 131 -6.09 -13.94 16.66
N ALA A 132 -6.83 -14.05 17.78
CA ALA A 132 -8.28 -13.89 17.83
C ALA A 132 -8.69 -12.75 18.75
N GLN A 133 -9.86 -12.20 18.51
CA GLN A 133 -10.55 -11.26 19.39
C GLN A 133 -11.19 -12.01 20.58
N PRO A 134 -11.61 -11.32 21.67
CA PRO A 134 -12.29 -11.95 22.79
C PRO A 134 -13.60 -12.67 22.42
N ASN A 135 -14.23 -12.28 21.31
CA ASN A 135 -15.43 -12.93 20.75
C ASN A 135 -15.13 -14.17 19.89
N GLY A 136 -13.85 -14.59 19.80
CA GLY A 136 -13.41 -15.73 19.00
C GLY A 136 -13.19 -15.43 17.50
N GLN A 137 -13.50 -14.24 17.03
CA GLN A 137 -13.25 -13.87 15.64
C GLN A 137 -11.76 -13.62 15.39
N LEU A 138 -11.30 -13.95 14.18
CA LEU A 138 -9.94 -13.64 13.74
C LEU A 138 -9.69 -12.13 13.77
N ARG A 139 -8.52 -11.73 14.23
CA ARG A 139 -8.12 -10.31 14.19
C ARG A 139 -7.82 -9.87 12.77
N LYS A 140 -7.98 -8.57 12.50
CA LYS A 140 -7.62 -7.99 11.21
C LYS A 140 -6.12 -8.11 11.00
N LEU A 141 -5.73 -8.45 9.77
CA LEU A 141 -4.34 -8.72 9.43
C LEU A 141 -3.45 -7.48 9.58
N ASP A 142 -3.95 -6.30 9.23
CA ASP A 142 -3.26 -5.02 9.40
C ASP A 142 -2.98 -4.70 10.88
N ASP A 143 -3.94 -4.93 11.79
CA ASP A 143 -3.73 -4.76 13.22
C ASP A 143 -2.66 -5.71 13.75
N VAL A 144 -2.71 -6.98 13.32
CA VAL A 144 -1.72 -8.00 13.71
C VAL A 144 -0.33 -7.65 13.17
N LEU A 145 -0.22 -7.21 11.91
CA LEU A 145 1.05 -6.76 11.31
C LEU A 145 1.70 -5.67 12.15
N LEU A 146 0.93 -4.63 12.50
CA LEU A 146 1.45 -3.48 13.25
C LEU A 146 1.90 -3.89 14.66
N GLU A 147 1.16 -4.77 15.34
CA GLU A 147 1.55 -5.28 16.65
C GLU A 147 2.79 -6.17 16.56
N VAL A 148 2.88 -7.06 15.57
CA VAL A 148 4.08 -7.86 15.31
C VAL A 148 5.30 -6.96 15.07
N ALA A 149 5.16 -5.89 14.28
CA ALA A 149 6.23 -4.93 14.04
C ALA A 149 6.71 -4.28 15.36
N ASP A 150 5.79 -3.86 16.23
CA ASP A 150 6.16 -3.28 17.53
C ASP A 150 6.89 -4.30 18.43
N ARG A 151 6.46 -5.57 18.42
CA ARG A 151 7.12 -6.63 19.19
C ARG A 151 8.52 -6.91 18.67
N LEU A 152 8.70 -7.02 17.34
CA LEU A 152 10.02 -7.23 16.73
C LEU A 152 10.96 -6.05 16.98
N LYS A 153 10.48 -4.81 16.88
CA LYS A 153 11.23 -3.59 17.21
C LYS A 153 11.72 -3.61 18.65
N GLY A 154 10.89 -4.03 19.59
CA GLY A 154 11.19 -4.09 21.02
C GLY A 154 12.19 -5.21 21.41
N MET A 155 12.52 -6.13 20.51
CA MET A 155 13.43 -7.23 20.81
C MET A 155 14.89 -6.78 20.79
N THR A 156 15.64 -7.11 21.84
CA THR A 156 17.08 -6.88 21.93
C THR A 156 17.88 -7.93 21.14
N ASP A 157 17.38 -9.17 21.10
CA ASP A 157 17.97 -10.27 20.33
C ASP A 157 17.53 -10.18 18.87
N ARG A 158 18.42 -9.63 18.03
CA ARG A 158 18.16 -9.44 16.60
C ARG A 158 18.10 -10.75 15.82
N THR A 159 18.83 -11.77 16.25
CA THR A 159 18.78 -13.09 15.61
C THR A 159 17.41 -13.73 15.82
N ARG A 160 16.89 -13.65 17.04
CA ARG A 160 15.56 -14.14 17.35
C ARG A 160 14.47 -13.32 16.64
N ALA A 161 14.62 -12.00 16.54
CA ALA A 161 13.69 -11.16 15.76
C ALA A 161 13.67 -11.57 14.29
N ALA A 162 14.81 -11.83 13.67
CA ALA A 162 14.91 -12.28 12.28
C ALA A 162 14.30 -13.68 12.09
N ALA A 163 14.51 -14.62 13.01
CA ALA A 163 13.89 -15.94 12.97
C ALA A 163 12.36 -15.83 13.06
N LEU A 164 11.83 -15.04 13.98
CA LEU A 164 10.38 -14.80 14.10
C LEU A 164 9.78 -14.10 12.89
N ALA A 165 10.51 -13.13 12.31
CA ALA A 165 10.08 -12.53 11.06
C ALA A 165 9.99 -13.56 9.92
N GLN A 166 10.92 -14.49 9.86
CA GLN A 166 10.88 -15.59 8.90
C GLN A 166 9.74 -16.56 9.19
N ASP A 167 9.49 -16.92 10.44
CA ASP A 167 8.42 -17.83 10.84
C ASP A 167 7.04 -17.23 10.52
N LEU A 168 6.85 -15.93 10.78
CA LEU A 168 5.57 -15.25 10.58
C LEU A 168 5.31 -14.81 9.14
N PHE A 169 6.33 -14.33 8.43
CA PHE A 169 6.22 -13.74 7.08
C PHE A 169 6.87 -14.60 5.99
N GLY A 170 7.45 -15.76 6.35
CA GLY A 170 8.18 -16.59 5.41
C GLY A 170 9.44 -15.90 4.88
N ARG A 171 9.83 -16.23 3.66
CA ARG A 171 11.03 -15.64 3.03
C ARG A 171 10.93 -14.11 2.84
N GLY A 172 9.73 -13.56 2.74
CA GLY A 172 9.52 -12.10 2.71
C GLY A 172 9.90 -11.44 4.03
N GLY A 173 9.85 -12.17 5.16
CA GLY A 173 10.13 -11.63 6.49
C GLY A 173 11.54 -11.08 6.65
N GLN A 174 12.54 -11.71 6.04
CA GLN A 174 13.92 -11.21 6.08
C GLN A 174 14.05 -9.88 5.32
N GLN A 175 13.41 -9.75 4.18
CA GLN A 175 13.44 -8.52 3.37
C GLN A 175 12.63 -7.40 4.03
N LEU A 176 11.54 -7.75 4.69
CA LEU A 176 10.69 -6.79 5.41
C LEU A 176 11.21 -6.41 6.80
N LEU A 177 12.21 -7.11 7.31
CA LEU A 177 12.72 -6.88 8.67
C LEU A 177 13.17 -5.43 8.95
N PRO A 178 13.84 -4.72 8.02
CA PRO A 178 14.16 -3.31 8.23
C PRO A 178 12.90 -2.46 8.47
N MET A 179 11.87 -2.61 7.63
CA MET A 179 10.57 -1.94 7.79
C MET A 179 9.88 -2.32 9.11
N LEU A 180 9.87 -3.61 9.46
CA LEU A 180 9.27 -4.11 10.71
C LEU A 180 10.00 -3.56 11.94
N ASN A 181 11.30 -3.33 11.85
CA ASN A 181 12.09 -2.71 12.93
C ASN A 181 11.74 -1.24 13.19
N ASP A 182 11.09 -0.56 12.26
CA ASP A 182 10.56 0.79 12.48
C ASP A 182 9.32 0.76 13.40
N GLY A 183 8.68 -0.40 13.55
CA GLY A 183 7.48 -0.62 14.33
C GLY A 183 6.24 0.02 13.70
N SER A 184 5.13 -0.07 14.42
CA SER A 184 3.84 0.46 13.92
C SER A 184 3.89 1.96 13.63
N ALA A 185 4.58 2.73 14.46
CA ALA A 185 4.71 4.18 14.30
C ALA A 185 5.49 4.55 13.03
N GLY A 186 6.60 3.86 12.73
CA GLY A 186 7.38 4.10 11.51
C GLY A 186 6.61 3.70 10.26
N ILE A 187 5.98 2.53 10.26
CA ILE A 187 5.13 2.05 9.15
C ILE A 187 3.99 3.05 8.87
N LYS A 188 3.29 3.51 9.91
CA LYS A 188 2.21 4.50 9.77
C LYS A 188 2.72 5.84 9.24
N ALA A 189 3.87 6.32 9.71
CA ALA A 189 4.47 7.57 9.23
C ALA A 189 4.79 7.50 7.72
N LEU A 190 5.42 6.42 7.26
CA LEU A 190 5.73 6.21 5.86
C LEU A 190 4.47 6.01 4.99
N THR A 191 3.45 5.32 5.52
CA THR A 191 2.15 5.19 4.82
C THR A 191 1.46 6.55 4.67
N GLU A 192 1.52 7.41 5.69
CA GLU A 192 0.95 8.75 5.64
C GLU A 192 1.76 9.68 4.71
N GLU A 193 3.07 9.50 4.65
CA GLU A 193 3.92 10.20 3.68
C GLU A 193 3.55 9.80 2.24
N ALA A 194 3.40 8.51 1.96
CA ALA A 194 2.94 7.99 0.68
C ALA A 194 1.59 8.59 0.26
N ARG A 195 0.66 8.73 1.23
CA ARG A 195 -0.64 9.38 1.01
C ARG A 195 -0.49 10.85 0.62
N LYS A 196 0.35 11.62 1.33
CA LYS A 196 0.62 13.02 1.01
C LYS A 196 1.27 13.21 -0.36
N LEU A 197 2.08 12.26 -0.78
CA LEU A 197 2.71 12.24 -2.11
C LEU A 197 1.76 11.78 -3.23
N GLY A 198 0.54 11.32 -2.89
CA GLY A 198 -0.42 10.79 -3.86
C GLY A 198 -0.03 9.44 -4.47
N ILE A 199 0.84 8.68 -3.79
CA ILE A 199 1.31 7.36 -4.21
C ILE A 199 0.33 6.25 -3.79
N VAL A 200 -0.51 6.53 -2.80
CA VAL A 200 -1.53 5.60 -2.30
C VAL A 200 -2.77 5.67 -3.19
N TRP A 201 -3.26 4.49 -3.62
CA TRP A 201 -4.42 4.31 -4.54
C TRP A 201 -5.73 4.23 -3.75
#